data_0617186c74d463384cbc1127101de1df
#
_entry.id   0617186c74d463384cbc1127101de1df
#
_cell.length_a   1.000
_cell.length_b   1.000
_cell.length_c   1.000
_cell.angle_alpha   90.00
_cell.angle_beta   90.00
_cell.angle_gamma   90.00
#
_symmetry.space_group_name_H-M   'P 1'
#
loop_
_entity.id
_entity.type
_entity.pdbx_description
1 polymer ?
#
loop_
_entity_poly.entity_id
_entity_poly.type
_entity_poly.pdbx_seq_one_letter_code
_entity_poly.pdbx_strand_id
1 'polypeptide(L)'
;MPRYAIRVEYDGAPFAGWQAQSGQPSVQGAIEAALAKLDTGCADGARIAAAGRTDAGVHASGQVFHADLSRDWDPFKLSEALNWHLKPAPVAITAAVQVPEDFHARFSALERRYTFRLVARRAPVVADRGRVWQVLRPLDVDAMRAGA
;
A
#
# COMPACT_ATOMS: atom_id res chain seq x y z
N MET A 1 -3.46 -20.10 -12.49
CA MET A 1 -3.35 -19.84 -11.02
C MET A 1 -4.41 -18.80 -10.66
N PRO A 2 -5.19 -19.00 -9.59
CA PRO A 2 -6.21 -18.03 -9.22
C PRO A 2 -5.56 -16.69 -8.87
N ARG A 3 -6.12 -15.62 -9.43
CA ARG A 3 -5.67 -14.24 -9.22
C ARG A 3 -6.55 -13.52 -8.23
N TYR A 4 -5.94 -12.76 -7.32
CA TYR A 4 -6.63 -11.95 -6.32
C TYR A 4 -6.23 -10.50 -6.46
N ALA A 5 -7.22 -9.61 -6.48
CA ALA A 5 -7.03 -8.19 -6.23
C ALA A 5 -7.16 -7.95 -4.73
N ILE A 6 -6.17 -7.27 -4.15
CA ILE A 6 -6.04 -7.12 -2.71
C ILE A 6 -5.84 -5.65 -2.39
N ARG A 7 -6.67 -5.11 -1.49
CA ARG A 7 -6.56 -3.74 -0.99
C ARG A 7 -5.78 -3.73 0.31
N VAL A 8 -4.81 -2.83 0.39
CA VAL A 8 -3.89 -2.70 1.51
C VAL A 8 -3.78 -1.27 1.99
N GLU A 9 -3.70 -1.09 3.29
CA GLU A 9 -3.28 0.16 3.92
C GLU A 9 -1.95 -0.04 4.64
N TYR A 10 -1.15 1.02 4.73
CA TYR A 10 0.12 0.97 5.44
C TYR A 10 0.58 2.34 5.93
N ASP A 11 1.27 2.33 7.05
CA ASP A 11 2.12 3.43 7.48
C ASP A 11 3.46 3.32 6.75
N GLY A 12 3.76 4.27 5.89
CA GLY A 12 4.97 4.27 5.07
C GLY A 12 6.24 4.67 5.81
N ALA A 13 6.13 5.19 7.05
CA ALA A 13 7.27 5.75 7.78
C ALA A 13 8.48 4.80 7.92
N PRO A 14 8.31 3.50 8.24
CA PRO A 14 9.44 2.58 8.35
C PRO A 14 9.94 2.01 7.03
N PHE A 15 9.31 2.34 5.89
CA PHE A 15 9.62 1.76 4.60
C PHE A 15 10.35 2.72 3.67
N ALA A 16 11.25 2.18 2.85
CA ALA A 16 11.91 2.90 1.76
C ALA A 16 11.00 3.05 0.52
N GLY A 17 9.71 2.90 0.70
CA GLY A 17 8.66 2.97 -0.32
C GLY A 17 7.98 1.63 -0.55
N TRP A 18 7.13 1.61 -1.59
CA TRP A 18 6.43 0.40 -2.00
C TRP A 18 7.37 -0.67 -2.54
N GLN A 19 8.20 -0.30 -3.52
CA GLN A 19 8.99 -1.24 -4.33
C GLN A 19 10.05 -1.97 -3.50
N ALA A 20 10.10 -3.30 -3.66
CA ALA A 20 11.18 -4.11 -3.10
C ALA A 20 12.55 -3.67 -3.67
N GLN A 21 13.48 -3.44 -2.77
CA GLN A 21 14.85 -3.03 -3.07
C GLN A 21 15.82 -3.82 -2.19
N SER A 22 17.00 -4.09 -2.73
CA SER A 22 18.02 -4.83 -1.98
C SER A 22 18.44 -4.07 -0.72
N GLY A 23 18.41 -4.75 0.42
CA GLY A 23 18.90 -4.21 1.69
C GLY A 23 18.03 -3.17 2.37
N GLN A 24 16.83 -2.87 1.85
CA GLN A 24 15.94 -1.89 2.46
C GLN A 24 14.53 -2.45 2.70
N PRO A 25 13.87 -2.08 3.82
CA PRO A 25 12.52 -2.51 4.09
C PRO A 25 11.55 -1.83 3.10
N SER A 26 10.64 -2.62 2.52
CA SER A 26 9.60 -2.13 1.60
C SER A 26 8.26 -2.78 1.91
N VAL A 27 7.18 -2.11 1.51
CA VAL A 27 5.82 -2.66 1.67
C VAL A 27 5.65 -3.93 0.84
N GLN A 28 6.12 -3.92 -0.40
CA GLN A 28 6.11 -5.10 -1.28
C GLN A 28 6.86 -6.27 -0.65
N GLY A 29 8.06 -6.05 -0.11
CA GLY A 29 8.83 -7.10 0.52
C GLY A 29 8.14 -7.71 1.75
N ALA A 30 7.48 -6.89 2.57
CA ALA A 30 6.69 -7.37 3.71
C ALA A 30 5.52 -8.25 3.27
N ILE A 31 4.80 -7.85 2.21
CA ILE A 31 3.67 -8.62 1.67
C ILE A 31 4.15 -9.92 1.01
N GLU A 32 5.20 -9.86 0.20
CA GLU A 32 5.76 -11.07 -0.44
C GLU A 32 6.30 -12.07 0.58
N ALA A 33 6.91 -11.61 1.66
CA ALA A 33 7.33 -12.47 2.77
C ALA A 33 6.14 -13.12 3.51
N ALA A 34 5.02 -12.41 3.67
CA ALA A 34 3.79 -12.97 4.23
C ALA A 34 3.15 -14.00 3.30
N LEU A 35 3.09 -13.70 2.00
CA LEU A 35 2.59 -14.61 0.96
C LEU A 35 3.43 -15.89 0.88
N ALA A 36 4.75 -15.80 0.96
CA ALA A 36 5.66 -16.95 0.93
C ALA A 36 5.42 -17.93 2.09
N LYS A 37 4.99 -17.42 3.26
CA LYS A 37 4.62 -18.27 4.40
C LYS A 37 3.25 -18.93 4.20
N LEU A 38 2.35 -18.27 3.48
CA LEU A 38 0.97 -18.69 3.28
C LEU A 38 0.83 -19.65 2.09
N ASP A 39 1.56 -19.39 1.02
CA ASP A 39 1.51 -20.13 -0.23
C ASP A 39 2.89 -20.65 -0.65
N THR A 40 3.25 -21.80 -0.09
CA THR A 40 4.51 -22.49 -0.38
C THR A 40 4.53 -23.18 -1.76
N GLY A 41 3.40 -23.20 -2.48
CA GLY A 41 3.29 -23.78 -3.81
C GLY A 41 3.83 -22.89 -4.93
N CYS A 42 4.10 -21.62 -4.66
CA CYS A 42 4.74 -20.71 -5.60
C CYS A 42 6.27 -20.85 -5.49
N ALA A 43 6.89 -21.67 -6.35
CA ALA A 43 8.32 -22.00 -6.31
C ALA A 43 9.25 -20.76 -6.40
N ASP A 44 8.81 -19.71 -7.10
CA ASP A 44 9.54 -18.45 -7.28
C ASP A 44 9.05 -17.31 -6.34
N GLY A 45 8.26 -17.66 -5.33
CA GLY A 45 7.54 -16.69 -4.50
C GLY A 45 6.33 -16.07 -5.24
N ALA A 46 5.33 -15.66 -4.49
CA ALA A 46 4.17 -14.95 -5.05
C ALA A 46 4.62 -13.54 -5.48
N ARG A 47 4.71 -13.32 -6.78
CA ARG A 47 5.00 -11.99 -7.34
C ARG A 47 3.75 -11.14 -7.28
N ILE A 48 3.89 -9.94 -6.74
CA ILE A 48 2.80 -8.98 -6.66
C ILE A 48 3.05 -7.79 -7.58
N ALA A 49 1.98 -7.24 -8.15
CA ALA A 49 2.04 -6.02 -8.93
C ALA A 49 1.00 -5.02 -8.41
N ALA A 50 1.46 -3.82 -8.05
CA ALA A 50 0.61 -2.77 -7.50
C ALA A 50 0.03 -1.86 -8.57
N ALA A 51 -1.09 -1.21 -8.23
CA ALA A 51 -1.70 -0.17 -9.04
C ALA A 51 -0.79 1.05 -9.22
N GLY A 52 0.00 1.38 -8.21
CA GLY A 52 0.99 2.45 -8.25
C GLY A 52 2.09 2.22 -7.22
N ARG A 53 3.20 2.92 -7.37
CA ARG A 53 4.28 2.93 -6.39
C ARG A 53 4.17 4.16 -5.51
N THR A 54 4.52 4.02 -4.25
CA THR A 54 4.69 5.14 -3.33
C THR A 54 6.16 5.26 -2.96
N ASP A 55 6.63 6.49 -2.78
CA ASP A 55 7.99 6.79 -2.38
C ASP A 55 8.21 6.55 -0.88
N ALA A 56 9.46 6.66 -0.43
CA ALA A 56 9.83 6.47 0.97
C ALA A 56 8.99 7.35 1.91
N GLY A 57 8.45 6.75 2.95
CA GLY A 57 7.66 7.44 3.96
C GLY A 57 6.21 7.75 3.57
N VAL A 58 5.79 7.50 2.33
CA VAL A 58 4.42 7.76 1.87
C VAL A 58 3.47 6.68 2.40
N HIS A 59 2.40 7.10 3.05
CA HIS A 59 1.33 6.24 3.54
C HIS A 59 0.33 5.90 2.44
N ALA A 60 -0.45 4.86 2.64
CA ALA A 60 -1.62 4.58 1.82
C ALA A 60 -2.78 4.08 2.68
N SER A 61 -3.99 4.51 2.34
CA SER A 61 -5.24 4.03 2.95
C SER A 61 -6.01 3.05 2.07
N GLY A 62 -5.57 2.82 0.85
CA GLY A 62 -6.29 1.98 -0.11
C GLY A 62 -5.49 1.66 -1.37
N GLN A 63 -4.21 1.35 -1.24
CA GLN A 63 -3.41 0.80 -2.34
C GLN A 63 -3.97 -0.55 -2.77
N VAL A 64 -3.91 -0.86 -4.05
CA VAL A 64 -4.33 -2.14 -4.60
C VAL A 64 -3.15 -2.82 -5.26
N PHE A 65 -3.00 -4.11 -5.01
CA PHE A 65 -2.11 -4.99 -5.75
C PHE A 65 -2.85 -6.25 -6.17
N HIS A 66 -2.28 -7.01 -7.12
CA HIS A 66 -2.75 -8.37 -7.39
C HIS A 66 -1.64 -9.38 -7.13
N ALA A 67 -2.05 -10.58 -6.82
CA ALA A 67 -1.20 -11.75 -6.64
C ALA A 67 -1.83 -12.98 -7.30
N ASP A 68 -0.99 -13.82 -7.89
CA ASP A 68 -1.38 -15.16 -8.36
C ASP A 68 -0.97 -16.18 -7.30
N LEU A 69 -1.91 -17.01 -6.86
CA LEU A 69 -1.69 -18.00 -5.82
C LEU A 69 -1.77 -19.42 -6.37
N SER A 70 -1.07 -20.37 -5.72
CA SER A 70 -1.03 -21.77 -6.20
C SER A 70 -2.33 -22.52 -6.02
N ARG A 71 -3.21 -22.04 -5.14
CA ARG A 71 -4.50 -22.66 -4.81
C ARG A 71 -5.60 -21.62 -4.61
N ASP A 72 -6.85 -22.07 -4.70
CA ASP A 72 -7.99 -21.23 -4.35
C ASP A 72 -8.07 -20.95 -2.85
N TRP A 73 -8.35 -19.68 -2.54
CA TRP A 73 -8.56 -19.18 -1.20
C TRP A 73 -9.94 -18.53 -1.08
N ASP A 74 -10.61 -18.74 0.01
CA ASP A 74 -11.69 -17.85 0.41
C ASP A 74 -11.09 -16.45 0.65
N PRO A 75 -11.62 -15.39 0.01
CA PRO A 75 -11.02 -14.05 0.09
C PRO A 75 -10.94 -13.48 1.51
N PHE A 76 -11.92 -13.79 2.36
CA PHE A 76 -11.90 -13.34 3.75
C PHE A 76 -10.79 -14.06 4.53
N LYS A 77 -10.69 -15.39 4.40
CA LYS A 77 -9.62 -16.17 5.04
C LYS A 77 -8.24 -15.79 4.56
N LEU A 78 -8.10 -15.45 3.27
CA LEU A 78 -6.85 -14.94 2.69
C LEU A 78 -6.43 -13.63 3.39
N SER A 79 -7.37 -12.70 3.55
CA SER A 79 -7.12 -11.42 4.23
C SER A 79 -6.68 -11.61 5.69
N GLU A 80 -7.38 -12.47 6.43
CA GLU A 80 -7.05 -12.79 7.83
C GLU A 80 -5.67 -13.44 7.97
N ALA A 81 -5.37 -14.42 7.12
CA ALA A 81 -4.10 -15.11 7.14
C ALA A 81 -2.92 -14.19 6.78
N LEU A 82 -3.09 -13.32 5.76
CA LEU A 82 -2.09 -12.31 5.44
C LEU A 82 -1.87 -11.33 6.60
N ASN A 83 -2.94 -10.84 7.21
CA ASN A 83 -2.85 -9.94 8.36
C ASN A 83 -2.15 -10.58 9.56
N TRP A 84 -2.30 -11.89 9.75
CA TRP A 84 -1.55 -12.61 10.78
C TRP A 84 -0.05 -12.61 10.49
N HIS A 85 0.36 -12.90 9.25
CA HIS A 85 1.76 -12.99 8.86
C HIS A 85 2.45 -11.64 8.67
N LEU A 86 1.68 -10.57 8.45
CA LEU A 86 2.22 -9.21 8.33
C LEU A 86 2.64 -8.60 9.67
N LYS A 87 2.14 -9.10 10.79
CA LYS A 87 2.54 -8.60 12.12
C LYS A 87 4.05 -8.82 12.35
N PRO A 88 4.77 -7.87 12.95
CA PRO A 88 4.32 -6.57 13.50
C PRO A 88 4.44 -5.40 12.49
N ALA A 89 4.63 -5.65 11.20
CA ALA A 89 4.75 -4.58 10.20
C ALA A 89 3.45 -3.74 10.16
N PRO A 90 3.56 -2.42 10.02
CA PRO A 90 2.39 -1.53 9.94
C PRO A 90 1.74 -1.59 8.54
N VAL A 91 1.31 -2.77 8.16
CA VAL A 91 0.66 -3.09 6.88
C VAL A 91 -0.55 -3.95 7.17
N ALA A 92 -1.71 -3.58 6.63
CA ALA A 92 -2.95 -4.32 6.83
C ALA A 92 -3.70 -4.53 5.51
N ILE A 93 -4.13 -5.76 5.29
CA ILE A 93 -5.03 -6.11 4.19
C ILE A 93 -6.46 -5.76 4.61
N THR A 94 -7.10 -4.89 3.86
CA THR A 94 -8.45 -4.40 4.17
C THR A 94 -9.54 -5.06 3.34
N ALA A 95 -9.19 -5.66 2.21
CA ALA A 95 -10.09 -6.47 1.40
C ALA A 95 -9.30 -7.36 0.43
N ALA A 96 -9.87 -8.49 0.06
CA ALA A 96 -9.41 -9.32 -1.05
C ALA A 96 -10.63 -9.77 -1.87
N VAL A 97 -10.43 -9.98 -3.16
CA VAL A 97 -11.43 -10.53 -4.08
C VAL A 97 -10.71 -11.33 -5.16
N GLN A 98 -11.28 -12.47 -5.52
CA GLN A 98 -10.80 -13.23 -6.68
C GLN A 98 -11.23 -12.50 -7.97
N VAL A 99 -10.32 -12.38 -8.91
CA VAL A 99 -10.52 -11.66 -10.17
C VAL A 99 -10.10 -12.51 -11.36
N PRO A 100 -10.59 -12.21 -12.58
CA PRO A 100 -10.14 -12.87 -13.79
C PRO A 100 -8.62 -12.72 -14.01
N GLU A 101 -8.02 -13.67 -14.74
CA GLU A 101 -6.56 -13.69 -14.98
C GLU A 101 -6.05 -12.50 -15.81
N ASP A 102 -6.92 -11.86 -16.58
CA ASP A 102 -6.61 -10.65 -17.36
C ASP A 102 -6.60 -9.36 -16.51
N PHE A 103 -7.11 -9.40 -15.28
CA PHE A 103 -7.01 -8.27 -14.37
C PHE A 103 -5.55 -7.97 -14.04
N HIS A 104 -5.17 -6.70 -14.16
CA HIS A 104 -3.85 -6.23 -13.75
C HIS A 104 -3.96 -4.95 -12.94
N ALA A 105 -3.56 -4.98 -11.67
CA ALA A 105 -3.76 -3.85 -10.74
C ALA A 105 -3.30 -2.50 -11.31
N ARG A 106 -2.18 -2.47 -12.06
CA ARG A 106 -1.67 -1.24 -12.66
C ARG A 106 -2.45 -0.79 -13.89
N PHE A 107 -2.79 -1.72 -14.78
CA PHE A 107 -3.39 -1.40 -16.09
C PHE A 107 -4.91 -1.37 -16.05
N SER A 108 -5.53 -2.11 -15.12
CA SER A 108 -6.98 -2.05 -14.88
C SER A 108 -7.40 -0.91 -13.96
N ALA A 109 -6.45 -0.15 -13.39
CA ALA A 109 -6.77 0.98 -12.53
C ALA A 109 -7.34 2.15 -13.33
N LEU A 110 -8.55 2.59 -12.98
CA LEU A 110 -9.23 3.72 -13.59
C LEU A 110 -8.80 5.06 -12.97
N GLU A 111 -8.45 5.06 -11.70
CA GLU A 111 -8.06 6.26 -10.95
C GLU A 111 -6.99 5.93 -9.92
N ARG A 112 -6.09 6.89 -9.67
CA ARG A 112 -5.15 6.90 -8.56
C ARG A 112 -5.27 8.24 -7.87
N ARG A 113 -5.72 8.21 -6.61
CA ARG A 113 -5.95 9.42 -5.83
C ARG A 113 -4.84 9.60 -4.82
N TYR A 114 -4.22 10.79 -4.86
CA TYR A 114 -3.22 11.20 -3.89
C TYR A 114 -3.74 12.39 -3.09
N THR A 115 -3.53 12.33 -1.76
CA THR A 115 -3.88 13.42 -0.86
C THR A 115 -2.62 13.95 -0.22
N PHE A 116 -2.28 15.20 -0.48
CA PHE A 116 -1.19 15.90 0.17
C PHE A 116 -1.76 16.84 1.24
N ARG A 117 -1.42 16.60 2.51
CA ARG A 117 -1.98 17.36 3.63
C ARG A 117 -1.00 18.41 4.12
N LEU A 118 -1.48 19.64 4.17
CA LEU A 118 -0.74 20.81 4.67
C LEU A 118 -1.46 21.37 5.90
N VAL A 119 -0.68 21.84 6.89
CA VAL A 119 -1.20 22.60 8.01
C VAL A 119 -0.43 23.89 8.17
N ALA A 120 -1.10 25.03 8.08
CA ALA A 120 -0.50 26.34 8.25
C ALA A 120 -0.75 26.82 9.68
N ARG A 121 0.24 26.64 10.56
CA ARG A 121 0.21 27.11 11.94
C ARG A 121 1.61 27.16 12.56
N ARG A 122 1.78 28.00 13.59
CA ARG A 122 3.05 28.10 14.34
C ARG A 122 3.20 26.98 15.38
N ALA A 123 2.09 26.62 16.05
CA ALA A 123 2.13 25.55 17.04
C ALA A 123 2.57 24.22 16.42
N PRO A 124 3.49 23.48 17.06
CA PRO A 124 3.96 22.19 16.53
C PRO A 124 2.83 21.21 16.24
N VAL A 125 3.01 20.41 15.20
CA VAL A 125 2.10 19.29 14.90
C VAL A 125 2.45 18.13 15.83
N VAL A 126 1.44 17.61 16.54
CA VAL A 126 1.60 16.49 17.47
C VAL A 126 0.81 15.26 16.99
N ALA A 127 -0.52 15.37 16.89
CA ALA A 127 -1.39 14.25 16.54
C ALA A 127 -1.17 13.77 15.10
N ASP A 128 -0.95 14.68 14.18
CA ASP A 128 -0.72 14.37 12.75
C ASP A 128 0.78 14.34 12.37
N ARG A 129 1.65 14.13 13.33
CA ARG A 129 3.10 14.05 13.08
C ARG A 129 3.40 12.98 12.05
N GLY A 130 4.22 13.34 11.04
CA GLY A 130 4.57 12.45 9.93
C GLY A 130 3.47 12.27 8.88
N ARG A 131 2.30 12.91 9.04
CA ARG A 131 1.15 12.78 8.14
C ARG A 131 0.75 14.07 7.45
N VAL A 132 1.31 15.20 7.87
CA VAL A 132 1.07 16.53 7.31
C VAL A 132 2.38 17.28 7.15
N TRP A 133 2.43 18.16 6.17
CA TRP A 133 3.49 19.14 6.06
C TRP A 133 3.10 20.40 6.83
N GLN A 134 3.87 20.76 7.85
CA GLN A 134 3.68 21.99 8.60
C GLN A 134 4.33 23.16 7.87
N VAL A 135 3.55 24.20 7.60
CA VAL A 135 4.00 25.46 7.04
C VAL A 135 3.81 26.55 8.11
N LEU A 136 4.85 27.30 8.43
CA LEU A 136 4.81 28.32 9.47
C LEU A 136 4.23 29.65 9.01
N ARG A 137 3.93 29.80 7.73
CA ARG A 137 3.35 31.00 7.11
C ARG A 137 1.90 30.76 6.74
N PRO A 138 1.06 31.82 6.75
CA PRO A 138 -0.26 31.75 6.12
C PRO A 138 -0.13 31.33 4.67
N LEU A 139 -1.07 30.50 4.20
CA LEU A 139 -1.15 30.03 2.81
C LEU A 139 -2.31 30.73 2.11
N ASP A 140 -2.07 31.22 0.91
CA ASP A 140 -3.12 31.70 0.01
C ASP A 140 -3.73 30.51 -0.73
N VAL A 141 -4.81 29.97 -0.17
CA VAL A 141 -5.48 28.78 -0.69
C VAL A 141 -6.10 29.05 -2.04
N ASP A 142 -6.57 30.27 -2.32
CA ASP A 142 -7.20 30.60 -3.58
C ASP A 142 -6.17 30.71 -4.70
N ALA A 143 -5.00 31.28 -4.43
CA ALA A 143 -3.87 31.26 -5.35
C ALA A 143 -3.37 29.85 -5.61
N MET A 144 -3.33 28.99 -4.58
CA MET A 144 -2.96 27.57 -4.74
C MET A 144 -3.96 26.82 -5.64
N ARG A 145 -5.27 27.06 -5.48
CA ARG A 145 -6.30 26.46 -6.33
C ARG A 145 -6.22 26.93 -7.78
N ALA A 146 -5.88 28.18 -8.00
CA ALA A 146 -5.74 28.74 -9.34
C ALA A 146 -4.49 28.19 -10.06
N GLY A 147 -3.46 27.77 -9.33
CA GLY A 147 -2.21 27.23 -9.86
C GLY A 147 -2.17 25.70 -10.02
N ALA A 148 -3.22 25.00 -9.57
CA ALA A 148 -3.32 23.53 -9.62
C ALA A 148 -4.00 23.00 -10.92
#